data_b098779750f99ab626e7de992248f693
#
_entry.id   b098779750f99ab626e7de992248f693
#
_cell.length_a   1.000
_cell.length_b   1.000
_cell.length_c   1.000
_cell.angle_alpha   90.00
_cell.angle_beta   90.00
_cell.angle_gamma   90.00
#
_symmetry.space_group_name_H-M   'P 1'
#
loop_
_entity.id
_entity.type
_entity.pdbx_description
1 polymer ?
#
loop_
_entity_poly.entity_id
_entity_poly.type
_entity_poly.pdbx_seq_one_letter_code
_entity_poly.pdbx_strand_id
1 'polypeptide(L)'
;MNLRKPFAILMAWSSVASPLCAQEPLAVEKANVPGIVRPYVGPVTPPARLKNSDRIHSLIRAGKLYLTVQDAIALAIENNLDLEVDRYGPISADSQLERMHGGGPLKGVQGGNSVVNQVTSGLGVAGSELAAGLLSNSGGSGGGSAGGATVSQIGPVTPNLDPVLQSSVAFAHQSQPQANQVLSQTTALVSDQRFYDNVVQQGLITGGYVQGAFNESYLKQNAPSDILNPAVSPVAQIFVRHPLLQGFGKGVNSRYIRIAEKQVGLAQETFRSQLLNLVASVLNLYWDLAGDIEDLKARQQTYDLARKFYQDTKREIELSATARVEVFRSEAEMKTRERELAIAQATVRQQEMLLKNALSRNGLEDPLIDAAEVVPLDHMEVPKDEELPPLRQLVASALAKRPDMIMTKISDETSEISALGTANGLLPNVGVIAATSAQGLAGTPTPQPPGQGALPYFAGGFGSAVGQVFRRNFPSERAATYFVGTFRNQQAQGDYGIDQLQLKQGDLIERRTQNQLVVDVSNYVIALRQARARYSAALDTRLLQEQLLEKEQRKFSLGGSTRADVIVVQRSLATARVDEVVARTAYSHARVSLDQVLGETLEKNNVSFREALEGRVARASKLPEVLAVPKQ
;
A
#
# COMPACT_ATOMS: atom_id res chain seq x y z
N MET A 1 54.71 45.32 8.35
CA MET A 1 55.68 44.20 8.14
C MET A 1 54.90 42.99 7.66
N ASN A 2 55.12 42.66 6.38
CA ASN A 2 54.38 41.66 5.61
C ASN A 2 54.65 40.23 6.08
N LEU A 3 53.60 39.39 6.09
CA LEU A 3 53.77 37.96 5.84
C LEU A 3 52.50 37.38 5.18
N ARG A 4 52.61 37.28 3.85
CA ARG A 4 51.72 36.50 2.96
C ARG A 4 52.05 35.02 3.16
N LYS A 5 51.03 34.20 3.40
CA LYS A 5 51.10 32.72 3.22
C LYS A 5 50.38 32.34 1.94
N PRO A 6 50.92 31.46 1.11
CA PRO A 6 50.31 31.05 -0.14
C PRO A 6 49.26 29.95 0.10
N PHE A 7 48.08 30.13 -0.50
CA PHE A 7 47.07 29.07 -0.67
C PHE A 7 47.58 28.06 -1.71
N ALA A 8 47.87 26.86 -1.27
CA ALA A 8 48.09 25.72 -2.13
C ALA A 8 46.74 25.16 -2.61
N ILE A 9 46.43 25.35 -3.89
CA ILE A 9 45.29 24.76 -4.58
C ILE A 9 45.66 23.29 -4.83
N LEU A 10 45.09 22.38 -4.03
CA LEU A 10 45.12 20.94 -4.31
C LEU A 10 44.01 20.65 -5.31
N MET A 11 44.35 20.55 -6.59
CA MET A 11 43.48 19.95 -7.60
C MET A 11 43.37 18.44 -7.31
N ALA A 12 42.30 18.07 -6.63
CA ALA A 12 41.85 16.69 -6.58
C ALA A 12 41.18 16.39 -7.94
N TRP A 13 41.83 15.60 -8.76
CA TRP A 13 41.15 14.89 -9.85
C TRP A 13 40.13 13.95 -9.22
N SER A 14 38.89 14.41 -9.09
CA SER A 14 37.76 13.54 -8.92
C SER A 14 37.50 12.85 -10.27
N SER A 15 37.91 11.60 -10.37
CA SER A 15 37.39 10.68 -11.37
C SER A 15 35.87 10.71 -11.27
N VAL A 16 35.25 11.32 -12.27
CA VAL A 16 33.81 11.23 -12.49
C VAL A 16 33.54 9.78 -12.87
N ALA A 17 33.37 8.92 -11.87
CA ALA A 17 32.59 7.71 -12.02
C ALA A 17 31.17 8.21 -12.28
N SER A 18 30.73 8.13 -13.54
CA SER A 18 29.32 8.33 -13.90
C SER A 18 28.50 7.50 -12.93
N PRO A 19 27.61 8.09 -12.13
CA PRO A 19 26.69 7.26 -11.36
C PRO A 19 25.87 6.51 -12.40
N LEU A 20 26.03 5.18 -12.49
CA LEU A 20 24.98 4.35 -13.03
C LEU A 20 23.71 4.89 -12.40
N CYS A 21 22.71 5.26 -13.21
CA CYS A 21 21.42 5.75 -12.74
C CYS A 21 20.78 4.66 -11.87
N ALA A 22 21.21 4.61 -10.62
CA ALA A 22 20.53 3.85 -9.61
C ALA A 22 19.19 4.55 -9.38
N GLN A 23 18.10 3.89 -9.71
CA GLN A 23 16.77 4.39 -9.33
C GLN A 23 16.81 4.60 -7.83
N GLU A 24 16.49 5.82 -7.38
CA GLU A 24 16.43 6.16 -5.97
C GLU A 24 15.40 5.25 -5.25
N PRO A 25 15.73 4.74 -4.06
CA PRO A 25 14.78 3.93 -3.31
C PRO A 25 13.51 4.74 -3.03
N LEU A 26 12.34 4.10 -3.14
CA LEU A 26 11.07 4.71 -2.77
C LEU A 26 10.99 4.79 -1.25
N ALA A 27 11.44 5.90 -0.68
CA ALA A 27 11.37 6.17 0.76
C ALA A 27 10.92 7.61 0.98
N VAL A 28 10.14 7.81 2.04
CA VAL A 28 9.78 9.16 2.51
C VAL A 28 10.91 9.65 3.42
N GLU A 29 11.61 10.69 2.99
CA GLU A 29 12.73 11.23 3.74
C GLU A 29 12.29 12.43 4.59
N LYS A 30 12.83 12.51 5.81
CA LYS A 30 12.60 13.68 6.68
C LYS A 30 13.36 14.88 6.12
N ALA A 31 12.70 16.04 6.04
CA ALA A 31 13.30 17.26 5.53
C ALA A 31 14.60 17.62 6.30
N ASN A 32 15.64 17.98 5.57
CA ASN A 32 16.94 18.37 6.12
C ASN A 32 16.93 19.86 6.54
N VAL A 33 16.22 20.13 7.65
CA VAL A 33 16.06 21.47 8.23
C VAL A 33 16.39 21.44 9.72
N PRO A 34 16.69 22.60 10.37
CA PRO A 34 16.94 22.68 11.81
C PRO A 34 15.82 22.06 12.63
N GLY A 35 16.15 21.37 13.73
CA GLY A 35 15.22 20.58 14.54
C GLY A 35 13.96 21.31 15.03
N ILE A 36 14.06 22.62 15.28
CA ILE A 36 12.92 23.45 15.73
C ILE A 36 11.88 23.66 14.60
N VAL A 37 12.33 23.75 13.36
CA VAL A 37 11.46 23.99 12.19
C VAL A 37 10.97 22.68 11.57
N ARG A 38 11.71 21.59 11.77
CA ARG A 38 11.46 20.27 11.20
C ARG A 38 10.04 19.74 11.39
N PRO A 39 9.36 19.90 12.55
CA PRO A 39 7.97 19.46 12.73
C PRO A 39 6.96 20.16 11.82
N TYR A 40 7.32 21.33 11.27
CA TYR A 40 6.44 22.17 10.44
C TYR A 40 6.77 22.10 8.94
N VAL A 41 7.75 21.30 8.56
CA VAL A 41 8.12 21.09 7.17
C VAL A 41 7.73 19.67 6.76
N GLY A 42 6.95 19.54 5.68
CA GLY A 42 6.52 18.25 5.17
C GLY A 42 7.71 17.36 4.79
N PRO A 43 7.56 16.03 4.89
CA PRO A 43 8.57 15.10 4.43
C PRO A 43 8.73 15.18 2.91
N VAL A 44 9.92 14.83 2.42
CA VAL A 44 10.19 14.75 0.99
C VAL A 44 9.66 13.43 0.48
N THR A 45 8.70 13.50 -0.45
CA THR A 45 8.15 12.30 -1.12
C THR A 45 8.98 11.95 -2.35
N PRO A 46 9.20 10.66 -2.62
CA PRO A 46 9.95 10.25 -3.80
C PRO A 46 9.24 10.69 -5.09
N PRO A 47 10.00 11.10 -6.12
CA PRO A 47 9.42 11.48 -7.40
C PRO A 47 8.79 10.26 -8.10
N ALA A 48 7.73 10.49 -8.90
CA ALA A 48 7.14 9.44 -9.70
C ALA A 48 8.13 8.97 -10.79
N ARG A 49 8.32 7.67 -10.88
CA ARG A 49 9.20 7.04 -11.86
C ARG A 49 8.43 6.80 -13.16
N LEU A 50 8.65 7.65 -14.17
CA LEU A 50 7.94 7.56 -15.46
C LEU A 50 8.80 7.00 -16.60
N LYS A 51 10.12 6.87 -16.41
CA LYS A 51 11.03 6.35 -17.44
C LYS A 51 11.14 4.82 -17.37
N ASN A 52 11.23 4.18 -18.52
CA ASN A 52 11.56 2.77 -18.63
C ASN A 52 12.96 2.48 -18.06
N SER A 53 13.18 1.26 -17.59
CA SER A 53 14.52 0.77 -17.23
C SER A 53 15.37 0.59 -18.50
N ASP A 54 16.68 0.80 -18.39
CA ASP A 54 17.62 0.62 -19.50
C ASP A 54 17.68 -0.83 -20.01
N ARG A 55 17.17 -1.77 -19.21
CA ARG A 55 17.10 -3.19 -19.55
C ARG A 55 16.32 -3.44 -20.85
N ILE A 56 15.18 -2.76 -21.04
CA ILE A 56 14.34 -2.99 -22.22
C ILE A 56 15.09 -2.64 -23.51
N HIS A 57 15.83 -1.53 -23.52
CA HIS A 57 16.63 -1.12 -24.68
C HIS A 57 17.84 -2.03 -24.93
N SER A 58 18.42 -2.60 -23.86
CA SER A 58 19.52 -3.56 -23.98
C SER A 58 19.12 -4.88 -24.65
N LEU A 59 17.84 -5.26 -24.59
CA LEU A 59 17.28 -6.48 -25.16
C LEU A 59 16.82 -6.31 -26.62
N ILE A 60 16.73 -5.07 -27.12
CA ILE A 60 16.38 -4.79 -28.52
C ILE A 60 17.64 -4.88 -29.38
N ARG A 61 17.62 -5.78 -30.39
CA ARG A 61 18.69 -5.96 -31.37
C ARG A 61 18.12 -6.08 -32.77
N ALA A 62 18.62 -5.29 -33.71
CA ALA A 62 18.19 -5.32 -35.10
C ALA A 62 16.66 -5.24 -35.32
N GLY A 63 15.96 -4.43 -34.51
CA GLY A 63 14.50 -4.29 -34.58
C GLY A 63 13.72 -5.45 -33.98
N LYS A 64 14.36 -6.34 -33.21
CA LYS A 64 13.73 -7.44 -32.50
C LYS A 64 14.01 -7.37 -31.01
N LEU A 65 12.99 -7.62 -30.21
CA LEU A 65 13.06 -7.71 -28.76
C LEU A 65 13.15 -9.18 -28.34
N TYR A 66 14.33 -9.61 -27.93
CA TYR A 66 14.60 -10.99 -27.50
C TYR A 66 14.30 -11.12 -26.02
N LEU A 67 13.33 -11.97 -25.69
CA LEU A 67 12.85 -12.14 -24.31
C LEU A 67 12.96 -13.59 -23.85
N THR A 68 13.57 -13.79 -22.68
CA THR A 68 13.35 -14.98 -21.87
C THR A 68 12.18 -14.74 -20.90
N VAL A 69 11.58 -15.80 -20.38
CA VAL A 69 10.56 -15.72 -19.30
C VAL A 69 11.06 -14.85 -18.15
N GLN A 70 12.30 -15.05 -17.79
CA GLN A 70 12.94 -14.34 -16.68
C GLN A 70 13.18 -12.86 -16.98
N ASP A 71 13.49 -12.50 -18.24
CA ASP A 71 13.62 -11.11 -18.65
C ASP A 71 12.25 -10.41 -18.72
N ALA A 72 11.22 -11.11 -19.18
CA ALA A 72 9.86 -10.61 -19.17
C ALA A 72 9.39 -10.29 -17.73
N ILE A 73 9.61 -11.20 -16.79
CA ILE A 73 9.30 -10.95 -15.37
C ILE A 73 10.12 -9.77 -14.82
N ALA A 74 11.41 -9.70 -15.11
CA ALA A 74 12.27 -8.61 -14.64
C ALA A 74 11.81 -7.25 -15.19
N LEU A 75 11.49 -7.17 -16.48
CA LEU A 75 10.95 -5.96 -17.11
C LEU A 75 9.60 -5.56 -16.52
N ALA A 76 8.71 -6.52 -16.29
CA ALA A 76 7.42 -6.24 -15.66
C ALA A 76 7.59 -5.68 -14.25
N ILE A 77 8.50 -6.25 -13.45
CA ILE A 77 8.80 -5.73 -12.11
C ILE A 77 9.37 -4.31 -12.18
N GLU A 78 10.26 -4.02 -13.14
CA GLU A 78 10.91 -2.72 -13.25
C GLU A 78 10.00 -1.64 -13.85
N ASN A 79 9.14 -2.00 -14.81
CA ASN A 79 8.44 -1.02 -15.65
C ASN A 79 6.92 -1.02 -15.50
N ASN A 80 6.28 -2.03 -14.93
CA ASN A 80 4.82 -2.05 -14.83
C ASN A 80 4.30 -0.92 -13.93
N LEU A 81 3.35 -0.13 -14.46
CA LEU A 81 2.78 1.03 -13.76
C LEU A 81 1.85 0.64 -12.62
N ASP A 82 1.09 -0.45 -12.76
CA ASP A 82 0.17 -0.90 -11.71
C ASP A 82 0.99 -1.32 -10.47
N LEU A 83 2.09 -2.08 -10.69
CA LEU A 83 3.00 -2.44 -9.61
C LEU A 83 3.70 -1.23 -8.99
N GLU A 84 4.03 -0.20 -9.80
CA GLU A 84 4.59 1.05 -9.27
C GLU A 84 3.60 1.76 -8.33
N VAL A 85 2.31 1.80 -8.69
CA VAL A 85 1.26 2.34 -7.81
C VAL A 85 1.15 1.54 -6.52
N ASP A 86 1.17 0.21 -6.61
CA ASP A 86 1.06 -0.68 -5.45
C ASP A 86 2.25 -0.55 -4.47
N ARG A 87 3.44 -0.15 -4.94
CA ARG A 87 4.62 0.14 -4.09
C ARG A 87 4.39 1.27 -3.09
N TYR A 88 3.51 2.23 -3.40
CA TYR A 88 3.17 3.31 -2.45
C TYR A 88 2.31 2.82 -1.28
N GLY A 89 1.67 1.65 -1.38
CA GLY A 89 0.86 1.07 -0.31
C GLY A 89 1.62 0.87 1.01
N PRO A 90 2.71 0.08 1.04
CA PRO A 90 3.56 -0.09 2.23
C PRO A 90 4.12 1.23 2.78
N ILE A 91 4.57 2.15 1.91
CA ILE A 91 5.10 3.47 2.31
C ILE A 91 4.02 4.32 2.98
N SER A 92 2.79 4.27 2.45
CA SER A 92 1.65 4.96 3.05
C SER A 92 1.28 4.36 4.41
N ALA A 93 1.39 3.05 4.56
CA ALA A 93 1.12 2.36 5.83
C ALA A 93 2.19 2.73 6.89
N ASP A 94 3.47 2.82 6.53
CA ASP A 94 4.53 3.29 7.42
C ASP A 94 4.30 4.73 7.87
N SER A 95 3.86 5.61 6.97
CA SER A 95 3.51 7.00 7.32
C SER A 95 2.29 7.06 8.26
N GLN A 96 1.33 6.13 8.11
CA GLN A 96 0.21 6.02 9.04
C GLN A 96 0.65 5.51 10.42
N LEU A 97 1.60 4.58 10.48
CA LEU A 97 2.19 4.12 11.74
C LEU A 97 2.91 5.27 12.46
N GLU A 98 3.72 6.06 11.73
CA GLU A 98 4.38 7.24 12.31
C GLU A 98 3.35 8.25 12.87
N ARG A 99 2.24 8.48 12.16
CA ARG A 99 1.13 9.30 12.66
C ARG A 99 0.52 8.72 13.94
N MET A 100 0.33 7.39 14.03
CA MET A 100 -0.26 6.77 15.23
C MET A 100 0.67 6.84 16.45
N HIS A 101 1.97 6.92 16.27
CA HIS A 101 2.90 7.19 17.35
C HIS A 101 2.71 8.58 17.98
N GLY A 102 2.25 9.56 17.22
CA GLY A 102 1.81 10.86 17.74
C GLY A 102 0.50 10.81 18.54
N GLY A 103 -0.21 9.69 18.51
CA GLY A 103 -1.51 9.52 19.17
C GLY A 103 -2.69 10.07 18.38
N GLY A 104 -3.85 10.13 19.03
CA GLY A 104 -5.07 10.62 18.42
C GLY A 104 -5.90 9.57 17.67
N PRO A 105 -6.98 9.97 16.97
CA PRO A 105 -7.89 9.07 16.28
C PRO A 105 -7.30 8.53 14.98
N LEU A 106 -7.82 7.39 14.52
CA LEU A 106 -7.50 6.83 13.21
C LEU A 106 -7.88 7.78 12.07
N LYS A 107 -7.17 7.68 10.94
CA LYS A 107 -7.45 8.46 9.74
C LYS A 107 -8.86 8.19 9.22
N GLY A 108 -9.58 9.25 8.84
CA GLY A 108 -10.95 9.13 8.30
C GLY A 108 -12.05 9.26 9.34
N VAL A 109 -11.72 9.31 10.64
CA VAL A 109 -12.66 9.69 11.68
C VAL A 109 -12.46 11.15 12.01
N GLN A 110 -13.55 11.91 11.94
CA GLN A 110 -13.52 13.27 12.45
C GLN A 110 -13.14 13.20 13.93
N GLY A 111 -11.93 13.68 14.25
CA GLY A 111 -11.55 13.88 15.63
C GLY A 111 -12.56 14.87 16.21
N GLY A 112 -13.49 14.36 17.03
CA GLY A 112 -14.34 15.22 17.81
C GLY A 112 -13.42 16.15 18.58
N ASN A 113 -13.62 17.47 18.46
CA ASN A 113 -12.84 18.46 19.18
C ASN A 113 -12.76 18.02 20.63
N SER A 114 -11.57 17.49 20.96
CA SER A 114 -11.12 17.20 22.31
C SER A 114 -12.20 16.78 23.31
N VAL A 115 -12.51 15.50 23.32
CA VAL A 115 -13.08 14.82 24.49
C VAL A 115 -12.27 15.21 25.76
N VAL A 116 -11.01 15.56 25.63
CA VAL A 116 -10.17 16.10 26.70
C VAL A 116 -10.77 17.37 27.30
N ASN A 117 -11.27 18.32 26.50
CA ASN A 117 -11.90 19.53 27.04
C ASN A 117 -13.31 19.27 27.60
N GLN A 118 -14.07 18.33 27.03
CA GLN A 118 -15.39 17.96 27.55
C GLN A 118 -15.31 17.16 28.85
N VAL A 119 -14.29 16.33 29.01
CA VAL A 119 -14.09 15.57 30.26
C VAL A 119 -13.62 16.49 31.40
N THR A 120 -12.92 17.60 31.12
CA THR A 120 -12.60 18.63 32.13
C THR A 120 -13.84 19.40 32.56
N SER A 121 -14.87 19.50 31.73
CA SER A 121 -16.12 20.21 32.04
C SER A 121 -17.21 19.34 32.69
N GLY A 122 -16.94 18.07 32.98
CA GLY A 122 -17.87 17.19 33.70
C GLY A 122 -19.06 16.66 32.88
N LEU A 123 -19.13 16.97 31.59
CA LEU A 123 -20.12 16.42 30.68
C LEU A 123 -19.59 15.06 30.16
N GLY A 124 -19.94 13.98 30.85
CA GLY A 124 -19.54 12.63 30.49
C GLY A 124 -20.07 12.19 29.14
N VAL A 125 -19.34 11.29 28.49
CA VAL A 125 -19.81 10.33 27.47
C VAL A 125 -20.34 10.91 26.13
N ALA A 126 -20.55 12.21 25.95
CA ALA A 126 -20.92 12.80 24.66
C ALA A 126 -19.87 12.58 23.53
N GLY A 127 -18.67 12.13 23.89
CA GLY A 127 -17.62 11.75 22.93
C GLY A 127 -17.82 10.36 22.30
N SER A 128 -18.65 9.50 22.87
CA SER A 128 -18.84 8.15 22.36
C SER A 128 -19.74 8.09 21.10
N GLU A 129 -20.69 8.99 20.96
CA GLU A 129 -21.55 9.06 19.78
C GLU A 129 -20.76 9.43 18.51
N LEU A 130 -19.82 10.37 18.64
CA LEU A 130 -18.91 10.75 17.55
C LEU A 130 -17.85 9.68 17.28
N ALA A 131 -17.38 9.00 18.33
CA ALA A 131 -16.43 7.90 18.22
C ALA A 131 -17.08 6.60 17.70
N ALA A 132 -18.39 6.44 17.88
CA ALA A 132 -19.15 5.30 17.39
C ALA A 132 -19.38 5.28 15.87
N GLY A 133 -18.98 6.32 15.15
CA GLY A 133 -19.17 6.38 13.70
C GLY A 133 -20.63 6.49 13.24
N LEU A 134 -21.56 6.72 14.17
CA LEU A 134 -23.00 6.84 13.87
C LEU A 134 -23.34 8.11 13.07
N LEU A 135 -22.41 9.07 12.99
CA LEU A 135 -22.54 10.28 12.16
C LEU A 135 -21.55 10.31 10.99
N SER A 136 -20.76 9.28 10.78
CA SER A 136 -19.95 9.13 9.56
C SER A 136 -20.87 8.67 8.42
N ASN A 137 -21.49 9.61 7.76
CA ASN A 137 -22.05 9.39 6.45
C ASN A 137 -20.87 9.16 5.48
N SER A 138 -20.27 7.98 5.60
CA SER A 138 -19.23 7.51 4.67
C SER A 138 -19.91 7.07 3.39
N GLY A 139 -20.31 8.03 2.60
CA GLY A 139 -20.51 7.86 1.19
C GLY A 139 -19.19 7.52 0.50
N GLY A 140 -18.66 6.36 0.78
CA GLY A 140 -17.53 5.77 0.12
C GLY A 140 -17.92 4.36 -0.28
N SER A 141 -18.48 4.21 -1.49
CA SER A 141 -18.59 2.93 -2.16
C SER A 141 -17.16 2.42 -2.45
N GLY A 142 -16.50 1.93 -1.46
CA GLY A 142 -15.30 1.12 -1.61
C GLY A 142 -15.72 -0.28 -1.98
N GLY A 143 -15.31 -0.75 -3.16
CA GLY A 143 -15.52 -2.12 -3.61
C GLY A 143 -15.17 -3.11 -2.52
N GLY A 144 -16.05 -4.09 -2.31
CA GLY A 144 -15.90 -5.09 -1.28
C GLY A 144 -14.60 -5.87 -1.43
N SER A 145 -13.61 -5.51 -0.65
CA SER A 145 -12.53 -6.43 -0.32
C SER A 145 -13.09 -7.39 0.74
N ALA A 146 -13.32 -8.61 0.33
CA ALA A 146 -13.65 -9.68 1.26
C ALA A 146 -12.54 -9.76 2.32
N GLY A 147 -12.86 -9.55 3.58
CA GLY A 147 -11.95 -9.77 4.69
C GLY A 147 -11.24 -8.56 5.28
N GLY A 148 -11.75 -7.34 5.09
CA GLY A 148 -11.22 -6.17 5.81
C GLY A 148 -11.44 -6.28 7.32
N ALA A 149 -10.39 -6.02 8.11
CA ALA A 149 -10.49 -5.97 9.56
C ALA A 149 -11.53 -4.96 10.01
N THR A 150 -12.43 -5.37 10.89
CA THR A 150 -13.37 -4.47 11.53
C THR A 150 -12.67 -3.74 12.67
N VAL A 151 -12.29 -2.48 12.43
CA VAL A 151 -11.68 -1.64 13.43
C VAL A 151 -12.78 -0.83 14.10
N SER A 152 -13.09 -1.18 15.37
CA SER A 152 -13.98 -0.42 16.20
C SER A 152 -13.28 0.82 16.73
N GLN A 153 -13.90 1.98 16.53
CA GLN A 153 -13.46 3.25 17.14
C GLN A 153 -14.18 3.55 18.45
N ILE A 154 -14.99 2.63 18.91
CA ILE A 154 -15.71 2.71 20.15
C ILE A 154 -14.72 2.45 21.31
N GLY A 155 -14.95 3.11 22.42
CA GLY A 155 -14.10 3.03 23.60
C GLY A 155 -13.27 4.30 23.84
N PRO A 156 -12.39 4.28 24.84
CA PRO A 156 -11.63 5.46 25.24
C PRO A 156 -10.75 5.98 24.10
N VAL A 157 -10.80 7.28 23.85
CA VAL A 157 -9.93 7.94 22.87
C VAL A 157 -8.50 7.96 23.40
N THR A 158 -7.54 7.55 22.55
CA THR A 158 -6.12 7.63 22.89
C THR A 158 -5.70 9.10 23.03
N PRO A 159 -4.95 9.46 24.09
CA PRO A 159 -4.46 10.83 24.23
C PRO A 159 -3.47 11.19 23.11
N ASN A 160 -3.33 12.49 22.84
CA ASN A 160 -2.25 12.97 21.98
C ASN A 160 -0.91 12.73 22.72
N LEU A 161 -0.03 11.95 22.13
CA LEU A 161 1.26 11.56 22.72
C LEU A 161 2.36 12.57 22.39
N ASP A 162 2.15 13.41 21.37
CA ASP A 162 3.07 14.50 21.06
C ASP A 162 2.92 15.64 22.08
N PRO A 163 4.03 16.21 22.59
CA PRO A 163 3.97 17.38 23.45
C PRO A 163 3.46 18.60 22.68
N VAL A 164 2.46 19.26 23.23
CA VAL A 164 1.87 20.48 22.66
C VAL A 164 2.26 21.67 23.50
N LEU A 165 2.92 22.66 22.92
CA LEU A 165 3.16 23.97 23.51
C LEU A 165 2.10 24.94 22.96
N GLN A 166 1.34 25.52 23.86
CA GLN A 166 0.44 26.63 23.57
C GLN A 166 0.93 27.87 24.29
N SER A 167 1.13 28.95 23.53
CA SER A 167 1.51 30.26 24.11
C SER A 167 0.51 31.30 23.61
N SER A 168 -0.03 32.08 24.53
CA SER A 168 -0.93 33.18 24.19
C SER A 168 -0.55 34.45 24.93
N VAL A 169 -0.76 35.59 24.26
CA VAL A 169 -0.60 36.92 24.82
C VAL A 169 -1.88 37.67 24.55
N ALA A 170 -2.46 38.24 25.61
CA ALA A 170 -3.66 39.03 25.51
C ALA A 170 -3.49 40.38 26.21
N PHE A 171 -4.06 41.41 25.61
CA PHE A 171 -4.17 42.74 26.16
C PHE A 171 -5.62 43.12 26.27
N ALA A 172 -6.07 43.54 27.43
CA ALA A 172 -7.43 44.00 27.66
C ALA A 172 -7.43 45.37 28.30
N HIS A 173 -8.18 46.30 27.74
CA HIS A 173 -8.53 47.56 28.33
C HIS A 173 -10.04 47.54 28.61
N GLN A 174 -10.40 47.69 29.87
CA GLN A 174 -11.80 47.64 30.29
C GLN A 174 -12.16 48.90 31.08
N SER A 175 -13.31 49.46 30.77
CA SER A 175 -13.91 50.54 31.54
C SER A 175 -15.30 50.09 31.99
N GLN A 176 -15.51 49.94 33.28
CA GLN A 176 -16.73 49.42 33.88
C GLN A 176 -17.32 50.44 34.84
N PRO A 177 -18.55 50.91 34.63
CA PRO A 177 -19.25 51.75 35.62
C PRO A 177 -19.51 50.93 36.88
N GLN A 178 -19.22 51.51 38.04
CA GLN A 178 -19.38 50.85 39.33
C GLN A 178 -20.63 51.34 40.03
N ALA A 179 -21.57 50.45 40.31
CA ALA A 179 -22.80 50.75 41.04
C ALA A 179 -22.52 50.87 42.58
N ASN A 180 -21.42 50.27 43.02
CA ASN A 180 -20.98 50.30 44.42
C ASN A 180 -19.53 50.75 44.54
N GLN A 181 -19.28 51.81 45.23
CA GLN A 181 -17.94 52.39 45.41
C GLN A 181 -17.15 51.76 46.56
N VAL A 182 -17.72 50.86 47.35
CA VAL A 182 -17.04 50.30 48.56
C VAL A 182 -15.82 49.47 48.19
N LEU A 183 -15.84 48.76 47.09
CA LEU A 183 -14.73 47.89 46.68
C LEU A 183 -13.62 48.61 45.92
N SER A 184 -13.95 49.46 44.99
CA SER A 184 -12.97 50.10 44.08
C SER A 184 -12.71 51.59 44.40
N GLN A 185 -13.54 52.18 45.23
CA GLN A 185 -13.52 53.62 45.57
C GLN A 185 -13.53 54.55 44.35
N THR A 186 -14.14 54.07 43.25
CA THR A 186 -14.34 54.82 42.00
C THR A 186 -15.70 54.55 41.42
N THR A 187 -16.25 55.48 40.63
CA THR A 187 -17.50 55.33 39.90
C THR A 187 -17.35 54.66 38.57
N ALA A 188 -16.16 54.67 38.00
CA ALA A 188 -15.79 53.99 36.79
C ALA A 188 -14.41 53.34 36.97
N LEU A 189 -14.42 52.00 36.98
CA LEU A 189 -13.18 51.23 37.09
C LEU A 189 -12.59 51.09 35.69
N VAL A 190 -11.41 51.65 35.48
CA VAL A 190 -10.64 51.47 34.25
C VAL A 190 -9.43 50.59 34.57
N SER A 191 -9.32 49.47 33.84
CA SER A 191 -8.25 48.51 34.02
C SER A 191 -7.56 48.17 32.71
N ASP A 192 -6.23 48.16 32.74
CA ASP A 192 -5.33 47.64 31.71
C ASP A 192 -4.76 46.32 32.19
N GLN A 193 -5.06 45.24 31.44
CA GLN A 193 -4.63 43.89 31.77
C GLN A 193 -3.76 43.33 30.66
N ARG A 194 -2.72 42.59 31.05
CA ARG A 194 -1.89 41.82 30.12
C ARG A 194 -1.78 40.40 30.67
N PHE A 195 -2.05 39.44 29.80
CA PHE A 195 -1.97 38.02 30.13
C PHE A 195 -0.93 37.38 29.25
N TYR A 196 -0.06 36.58 29.82
CA TYR A 196 0.91 35.76 29.13
C TYR A 196 0.72 34.32 29.61
N ASP A 197 0.08 33.51 28.79
CA ASP A 197 -0.23 32.13 29.14
C ASP A 197 0.66 31.19 28.31
N ASN A 198 1.41 30.35 28.99
CA ASN A 198 2.24 29.33 28.38
C ASN A 198 1.87 27.98 28.99
N VAL A 199 1.45 27.06 28.15
CA VAL A 199 0.99 25.74 28.57
C VAL A 199 1.72 24.68 27.74
N VAL A 200 2.33 23.72 28.40
CA VAL A 200 2.89 22.50 27.77
C VAL A 200 2.05 21.33 28.25
N GLN A 201 1.49 20.59 27.31
CA GLN A 201 0.68 19.42 27.62
C GLN A 201 1.22 18.21 26.88
N GLN A 202 1.27 17.06 27.56
CA GLN A 202 1.63 15.78 26.97
C GLN A 202 0.72 14.67 27.49
N GLY A 203 0.17 13.88 26.58
CA GLY A 203 -0.54 12.67 26.90
C GLY A 203 0.40 11.52 27.25
N LEU A 204 -0.08 10.62 28.08
CA LEU A 204 0.63 9.42 28.51
C LEU A 204 0.02 8.19 27.85
N ILE A 205 0.86 7.29 27.38
CA ILE A 205 0.39 6.00 26.78
C ILE A 205 -0.40 5.13 27.75
N THR A 206 -0.39 5.47 29.04
CA THR A 206 -1.21 4.83 30.08
C THR A 206 -2.63 5.40 30.18
N GLY A 207 -2.95 6.47 29.41
CA GLY A 207 -4.28 7.07 29.29
C GLY A 207 -4.46 8.41 29.98
N GLY A 208 -3.51 8.86 30.79
CA GLY A 208 -3.52 10.17 31.43
C GLY A 208 -2.83 11.26 30.60
N TYR A 209 -2.77 12.46 31.17
CA TYR A 209 -1.94 13.55 30.64
C TYR A 209 -1.33 14.37 31.78
N VAL A 210 -0.21 15.00 31.45
CA VAL A 210 0.50 15.95 32.31
C VAL A 210 0.48 17.31 31.61
N GLN A 211 0.20 18.36 32.37
CA GLN A 211 0.19 19.72 31.89
C GLN A 211 1.04 20.57 32.81
N GLY A 212 2.01 21.28 32.25
CA GLY A 212 2.75 22.37 32.93
C GLY A 212 2.25 23.70 32.39
N ALA A 213 1.89 24.62 33.28
CA ALA A 213 1.45 25.95 32.88
C ALA A 213 2.27 27.02 33.63
N PHE A 214 2.64 28.07 32.91
CA PHE A 214 3.20 29.27 33.47
C PHE A 214 2.41 30.45 32.92
N ASN A 215 1.57 31.02 33.78
CA ASN A 215 0.65 32.08 33.45
C ASN A 215 1.10 33.35 34.22
N GLU A 216 1.08 34.48 33.55
CA GLU A 216 1.37 35.78 34.14
C GLU A 216 0.24 36.73 33.86
N SER A 217 -0.22 37.43 34.88
CA SER A 217 -1.13 38.56 34.74
C SER A 217 -0.51 39.85 35.24
N TYR A 218 -0.51 40.86 34.40
CA TYR A 218 -0.23 42.23 34.75
C TYR A 218 -1.53 43.02 34.83
N LEU A 219 -1.75 43.71 35.95
CA LEU A 219 -2.95 44.51 36.16
C LEU A 219 -2.56 45.92 36.55
N LYS A 220 -3.06 46.91 35.86
CA LYS A 220 -3.03 48.32 36.23
C LYS A 220 -4.44 48.87 36.20
N GLN A 221 -4.91 49.44 37.28
CA GLN A 221 -6.26 49.97 37.34
C GLN A 221 -6.32 51.29 38.15
N ASN A 222 -7.43 52.01 37.99
CA ASN A 222 -7.63 53.28 38.67
C ASN A 222 -8.34 53.13 40.03
N ALA A 223 -8.27 51.95 40.66
CA ALA A 223 -8.87 51.71 41.97
C ALA A 223 -7.99 52.25 43.11
N PRO A 224 -8.40 53.27 43.85
CA PRO A 224 -7.63 53.76 45.00
C PRO A 224 -7.48 52.74 46.15
N SER A 225 -8.32 51.75 46.18
CA SER A 225 -8.27 50.63 47.13
C SER A 225 -7.12 49.66 46.89
N ASP A 226 -6.48 49.69 45.71
CA ASP A 226 -5.36 48.82 45.43
C ASP A 226 -4.13 49.15 46.25
N ILE A 227 -3.55 48.14 46.87
CA ILE A 227 -2.30 48.29 47.66
C ILE A 227 -1.06 48.18 46.78
N LEU A 228 -1.18 47.56 45.60
CA LEU A 228 -0.15 47.40 44.57
C LEU A 228 -0.74 47.76 43.19
N ASN A 229 -0.19 48.80 42.55
CA ASN A 229 -0.67 49.22 41.23
C ASN A 229 0.45 49.93 40.44
N PRO A 230 0.93 49.34 39.30
CA PRO A 230 0.50 48.05 38.73
C PRO A 230 0.94 46.87 39.59
N ALA A 231 0.20 45.76 39.46
CA ALA A 231 0.49 44.49 40.08
C ALA A 231 0.82 43.41 39.02
N VAL A 232 1.74 42.52 39.36
CA VAL A 232 2.13 41.36 38.53
C VAL A 232 1.92 40.09 39.34
N SER A 233 1.22 39.13 38.76
CA SER A 233 0.86 37.86 39.42
C SER A 233 1.21 36.67 38.56
N PRO A 234 2.45 36.18 38.55
CA PRO A 234 2.82 34.94 37.90
C PRO A 234 2.34 33.72 38.68
N VAL A 235 1.92 32.70 37.96
CA VAL A 235 1.48 31.40 38.50
C VAL A 235 2.16 30.30 37.72
N ALA A 236 2.90 29.42 38.39
CA ALA A 236 3.37 28.17 37.81
C ALA A 236 2.51 27.02 38.34
N GLN A 237 2.06 26.19 37.45
CA GLN A 237 1.18 25.06 37.79
C GLN A 237 1.63 23.78 37.08
N ILE A 238 1.59 22.67 37.80
CA ILE A 238 1.67 21.32 37.23
C ILE A 238 0.33 20.63 37.53
N PHE A 239 -0.28 20.11 36.48
CA PHE A 239 -1.55 19.40 36.56
C PHE A 239 -1.36 18.01 35.97
N VAL A 240 -1.85 16.98 36.67
CA VAL A 240 -1.81 15.59 36.25
C VAL A 240 -3.23 15.03 36.37
N ARG A 241 -3.69 14.40 35.30
CA ARG A 241 -4.93 13.63 35.31
C ARG A 241 -4.64 12.23 34.80
N HIS A 242 -5.11 11.21 35.53
CA HIS A 242 -4.90 9.82 35.14
C HIS A 242 -6.16 8.98 35.40
N PRO A 243 -6.69 8.28 34.39
CA PRO A 243 -7.76 7.30 34.58
C PRO A 243 -7.22 6.09 35.33
N LEU A 244 -8.08 5.41 36.10
CA LEU A 244 -7.75 4.21 36.85
C LEU A 244 -8.47 2.97 36.35
N LEU A 245 -9.61 3.13 35.65
CA LEU A 245 -10.41 2.04 35.08
C LEU A 245 -10.63 2.26 33.57
N GLN A 246 -11.70 2.97 33.18
CA GLN A 246 -11.95 3.26 31.76
C GLN A 246 -10.86 4.16 31.21
N GLY A 247 -10.23 3.76 30.11
CA GLY A 247 -9.10 4.49 29.53
C GLY A 247 -7.75 4.23 30.19
N PHE A 248 -7.68 3.37 31.21
CA PHE A 248 -6.43 3.00 31.86
C PHE A 248 -5.70 1.88 31.12
N GLY A 249 -4.39 2.01 31.06
CA GLY A 249 -3.49 0.94 30.67
C GLY A 249 -2.92 1.10 29.26
N LYS A 250 -1.68 0.64 29.11
CA LYS A 250 -0.94 0.68 27.83
C LYS A 250 -1.64 -0.10 26.73
N GLY A 251 -2.23 -1.27 27.06
CA GLY A 251 -2.90 -2.14 26.08
C GLY A 251 -4.04 -1.45 25.35
N VAL A 252 -4.86 -0.67 26.07
CA VAL A 252 -6.00 0.07 25.51
C VAL A 252 -5.55 1.30 24.74
N ASN A 253 -4.60 2.08 25.27
CA ASN A 253 -4.18 3.34 24.67
C ASN A 253 -3.18 3.17 23.54
N SER A 254 -2.44 2.05 23.45
CA SER A 254 -1.58 1.73 22.31
C SER A 254 -2.27 0.88 21.24
N ARG A 255 -3.58 0.59 21.38
CA ARG A 255 -4.28 -0.30 20.43
C ARG A 255 -4.18 0.19 18.98
N TYR A 256 -4.30 1.50 18.75
CA TYR A 256 -4.22 2.05 17.38
C TYR A 256 -2.79 2.03 16.82
N ILE A 257 -1.76 2.14 17.65
CA ILE A 257 -0.37 1.94 17.24
C ILE A 257 -0.20 0.47 16.79
N ARG A 258 -0.65 -0.49 17.61
CA ARG A 258 -0.59 -1.91 17.28
C ARG A 258 -1.41 -2.27 16.04
N ILE A 259 -2.58 -1.66 15.84
CA ILE A 259 -3.37 -1.80 14.62
C ILE A 259 -2.59 -1.27 13.42
N ALA A 260 -1.95 -0.10 13.54
CA ALA A 260 -1.14 0.47 12.46
C ALA A 260 0.09 -0.41 12.13
N GLU A 261 0.74 -1.01 13.14
CA GLU A 261 1.81 -2.00 12.94
C GLU A 261 1.30 -3.22 12.14
N LYS A 262 0.10 -3.73 12.45
CA LYS A 262 -0.53 -4.80 11.67
C LYS A 262 -0.92 -4.36 10.26
N GLN A 263 -1.34 -3.11 10.09
CA GLN A 263 -1.66 -2.56 8.77
C GLN A 263 -0.43 -2.43 7.86
N VAL A 264 0.76 -2.17 8.41
CA VAL A 264 2.03 -2.23 7.65
C VAL A 264 2.24 -3.64 7.11
N GLY A 265 2.09 -4.67 7.95
CA GLY A 265 2.17 -6.06 7.53
C GLY A 265 1.11 -6.41 6.47
N LEU A 266 -0.13 -5.94 6.65
CA LEU A 266 -1.21 -6.12 5.67
C LEU A 266 -0.88 -5.48 4.32
N ALA A 267 -0.33 -4.27 4.31
CA ALA A 267 0.06 -3.58 3.09
C ALA A 267 1.20 -4.30 2.35
N GLN A 268 2.15 -4.89 3.08
CA GLN A 268 3.22 -5.71 2.50
C GLN A 268 2.68 -6.99 1.86
N GLU A 269 1.75 -7.70 2.52
CA GLU A 269 1.12 -8.91 1.95
C GLU A 269 0.18 -8.57 0.78
N THR A 270 -0.48 -7.40 0.81
CA THR A 270 -1.25 -6.89 -0.33
C THR A 270 -0.35 -6.66 -1.55
N PHE A 271 0.77 -5.97 -1.37
CA PHE A 271 1.75 -5.80 -2.43
C PHE A 271 2.29 -7.15 -2.94
N ARG A 272 2.55 -8.11 -2.06
CA ARG A 272 2.97 -9.46 -2.44
C ARG A 272 1.91 -10.18 -3.27
N SER A 273 0.63 -10.04 -2.93
CA SER A 273 -0.48 -10.58 -3.71
C SER A 273 -0.55 -9.97 -5.12
N GLN A 274 -0.41 -8.65 -5.24
CA GLN A 274 -0.37 -7.97 -6.54
C GLN A 274 0.83 -8.39 -7.38
N LEU A 275 1.99 -8.54 -6.75
CA LEU A 275 3.20 -9.04 -7.41
C LEU A 275 3.01 -10.48 -7.95
N LEU A 276 2.39 -11.37 -7.17
CA LEU A 276 2.04 -12.73 -7.61
C LEU A 276 1.13 -12.69 -8.84
N ASN A 277 0.10 -11.85 -8.80
CA ASN A 277 -0.86 -11.69 -9.90
C ASN A 277 -0.18 -11.13 -11.15
N LEU A 278 0.69 -10.13 -11.01
CA LEU A 278 1.44 -9.56 -12.12
C LEU A 278 2.35 -10.61 -12.78
N VAL A 279 3.14 -11.34 -11.98
CA VAL A 279 4.05 -12.38 -12.50
C VAL A 279 3.25 -13.47 -13.21
N ALA A 280 2.13 -13.93 -12.65
CA ALA A 280 1.26 -14.91 -13.29
C ALA A 280 0.67 -14.38 -14.61
N SER A 281 0.21 -13.13 -14.64
CA SER A 281 -0.31 -12.48 -15.85
C SER A 281 0.76 -12.37 -16.95
N VAL A 282 1.97 -11.93 -16.59
CA VAL A 282 3.10 -11.81 -17.55
C VAL A 282 3.52 -13.18 -18.09
N LEU A 283 3.54 -14.21 -17.24
CA LEU A 283 3.79 -15.60 -17.66
C LEU A 283 2.74 -16.07 -18.68
N ASN A 284 1.47 -15.81 -18.41
CA ASN A 284 0.40 -16.17 -19.33
C ASN A 284 0.53 -15.42 -20.67
N LEU A 285 0.73 -14.09 -20.65
CA LEU A 285 0.94 -13.29 -21.87
C LEU A 285 2.15 -13.76 -22.68
N TYR A 286 3.23 -14.15 -22.01
CA TYR A 286 4.43 -14.66 -22.66
C TYR A 286 4.18 -16.01 -23.34
N TRP A 287 3.51 -16.95 -22.66
CA TRP A 287 3.20 -18.27 -23.21
C TRP A 287 2.13 -18.21 -24.29
N ASP A 288 1.17 -17.29 -24.20
CA ASP A 288 0.22 -17.03 -25.27
C ASP A 288 0.93 -16.55 -26.52
N LEU A 289 1.83 -15.57 -26.42
CA LEU A 289 2.60 -15.09 -27.54
C LEU A 289 3.47 -16.21 -28.16
N ALA A 290 4.13 -17.01 -27.33
CA ALA A 290 4.92 -18.13 -27.81
C ALA A 290 4.06 -19.15 -28.57
N GLY A 291 2.86 -19.45 -28.05
CA GLY A 291 1.87 -20.32 -28.70
C GLY A 291 1.36 -19.74 -30.03
N ASP A 292 1.00 -18.44 -30.04
CA ASP A 292 0.50 -17.78 -31.24
C ASP A 292 1.56 -17.72 -32.36
N ILE A 293 2.84 -17.56 -32.01
CA ILE A 293 3.94 -17.62 -32.99
C ILE A 293 4.09 -19.04 -33.55
N GLU A 294 3.93 -20.08 -32.72
CA GLU A 294 3.93 -21.48 -33.21
C GLU A 294 2.72 -21.77 -34.10
N ASP A 295 1.53 -21.29 -33.72
CA ASP A 295 0.33 -21.41 -34.58
C ASP A 295 0.51 -20.69 -35.91
N LEU A 296 1.07 -19.48 -35.90
CA LEU A 296 1.40 -18.73 -37.12
C LEU A 296 2.32 -19.55 -38.04
N LYS A 297 3.38 -20.13 -37.49
CA LYS A 297 4.30 -21.00 -38.28
C LYS A 297 3.58 -22.20 -38.85
N ALA A 298 2.71 -22.86 -38.07
CA ALA A 298 1.91 -24.01 -38.54
C ALA A 298 0.96 -23.61 -39.68
N ARG A 299 0.29 -22.46 -39.55
CA ARG A 299 -0.61 -21.94 -40.60
C ARG A 299 0.14 -21.51 -41.87
N GLN A 300 1.32 -20.89 -41.71
CA GLN A 300 2.19 -20.56 -42.84
C GLN A 300 2.57 -21.83 -43.62
N GLN A 301 3.02 -22.87 -42.94
CA GLN A 301 3.36 -24.15 -43.57
C GLN A 301 2.14 -24.77 -44.31
N THR A 302 0.96 -24.69 -43.70
CA THR A 302 -0.28 -25.21 -44.29
C THR A 302 -0.70 -24.39 -45.51
N TYR A 303 -0.56 -23.06 -45.48
CA TYR A 303 -0.80 -22.20 -46.63
C TYR A 303 0.18 -22.49 -47.77
N ASP A 304 1.47 -22.63 -47.50
CA ASP A 304 2.49 -22.94 -48.49
C ASP A 304 2.23 -24.28 -49.14
N LEU A 305 1.79 -25.29 -48.40
CA LEU A 305 1.40 -26.60 -48.92
C LEU A 305 0.15 -26.49 -49.82
N ALA A 306 -0.88 -25.78 -49.40
CA ALA A 306 -2.10 -25.57 -50.19
C ALA A 306 -1.81 -24.76 -51.48
N ARG A 307 -0.94 -23.74 -51.39
CA ARG A 307 -0.48 -22.94 -52.53
C ARG A 307 0.27 -23.78 -53.54
N LYS A 308 1.19 -24.64 -53.10
CA LYS A 308 1.92 -25.56 -53.98
C LYS A 308 0.94 -26.53 -54.67
N PHE A 309 0.02 -27.09 -53.90
CA PHE A 309 -0.98 -28.00 -54.45
C PHE A 309 -1.89 -27.34 -55.50
N TYR A 310 -2.30 -26.09 -55.27
CA TYR A 310 -3.03 -25.30 -56.28
C TYR A 310 -2.21 -25.05 -57.55
N GLN A 311 -0.93 -24.70 -57.42
CA GLN A 311 -0.04 -24.47 -58.55
C GLN A 311 0.18 -25.75 -59.40
N ASP A 312 0.37 -26.87 -58.73
CA ASP A 312 0.53 -28.18 -59.40
C ASP A 312 -0.75 -28.57 -60.12
N THR A 313 -1.93 -28.39 -59.50
CA THR A 313 -3.23 -28.62 -60.14
C THR A 313 -3.45 -27.75 -61.38
N LYS A 314 -3.05 -26.48 -61.30
CA LYS A 314 -3.14 -25.56 -62.46
C LYS A 314 -2.26 -25.99 -63.63
N ARG A 315 -1.02 -26.42 -63.39
CA ARG A 315 -0.10 -26.95 -64.40
C ARG A 315 -0.65 -28.21 -65.07
N GLU A 316 -1.28 -29.10 -64.30
CA GLU A 316 -1.84 -30.34 -64.88
C GLU A 316 -3.05 -30.09 -65.76
N ILE A 317 -3.85 -29.03 -65.52
CA ILE A 317 -4.90 -28.63 -66.47
C ILE A 317 -4.34 -28.10 -67.77
N GLU A 318 -3.27 -27.31 -67.72
CA GLU A 318 -2.58 -26.82 -68.90
C GLU A 318 -2.07 -27.98 -69.78
N LEU A 319 -1.76 -29.12 -69.13
CA LEU A 319 -1.39 -30.36 -69.78
C LEU A 319 -2.60 -31.27 -70.15
N SER A 320 -3.84 -30.77 -69.98
CA SER A 320 -5.11 -31.52 -70.26
C SER A 320 -5.31 -32.81 -69.42
N ALA A 321 -4.63 -32.91 -68.26
CA ALA A 321 -4.63 -34.12 -67.43
C ALA A 321 -5.69 -34.11 -66.30
N THR A 322 -6.39 -32.98 -66.09
CA THR A 322 -7.29 -32.86 -64.92
C THR A 322 -8.55 -32.04 -65.24
N ALA A 323 -9.66 -32.30 -64.56
CA ALA A 323 -10.93 -31.59 -64.72
C ALA A 323 -10.84 -30.15 -64.15
N ARG A 324 -11.45 -29.16 -64.83
CA ARG A 324 -11.46 -27.73 -64.41
C ARG A 324 -12.03 -27.51 -63.02
N VAL A 325 -12.96 -28.34 -62.56
CA VAL A 325 -13.56 -28.27 -61.22
C VAL A 325 -12.53 -28.45 -60.10
N GLU A 326 -11.46 -29.21 -60.34
CA GLU A 326 -10.43 -29.45 -59.31
C GLU A 326 -9.57 -28.21 -59.03
N VAL A 327 -9.42 -27.29 -60.03
CA VAL A 327 -8.74 -25.99 -59.80
C VAL A 327 -9.55 -25.14 -58.82
N PHE A 328 -10.86 -25.04 -59.02
CA PHE A 328 -11.70 -24.24 -58.12
C PHE A 328 -11.69 -24.81 -56.69
N ARG A 329 -11.62 -26.13 -56.51
CA ARG A 329 -11.50 -26.75 -55.18
C ARG A 329 -10.17 -26.44 -54.53
N SER A 330 -9.05 -26.57 -55.27
CA SER A 330 -7.72 -26.27 -54.72
C SER A 330 -7.51 -24.78 -54.49
N GLU A 331 -8.09 -23.89 -55.33
CA GLU A 331 -8.10 -22.47 -55.14
C GLU A 331 -8.89 -22.04 -53.88
N ALA A 332 -10.09 -22.59 -53.68
CA ALA A 332 -10.92 -22.35 -52.51
C ALA A 332 -10.19 -22.77 -51.21
N GLU A 333 -9.49 -23.92 -51.25
CA GLU A 333 -8.67 -24.36 -50.10
C GLU A 333 -7.51 -23.42 -49.82
N MET A 334 -6.76 -23.03 -50.86
CA MET A 334 -5.67 -22.05 -50.73
C MET A 334 -6.16 -20.72 -50.12
N LYS A 335 -7.29 -20.18 -50.63
CA LYS A 335 -7.89 -18.95 -50.12
C LYS A 335 -8.37 -19.07 -48.66
N THR A 336 -8.85 -20.24 -48.27
CA THR A 336 -9.21 -20.52 -46.88
C THR A 336 -7.99 -20.44 -45.98
N ARG A 337 -6.87 -21.08 -46.38
CA ARG A 337 -5.61 -21.04 -45.61
C ARG A 337 -4.97 -19.63 -45.58
N GLU A 338 -5.08 -18.88 -46.68
CA GLU A 338 -4.64 -17.48 -46.74
C GLU A 338 -5.39 -16.62 -45.70
N ARG A 339 -6.70 -16.77 -45.59
CA ARG A 339 -7.51 -16.08 -44.56
C ARG A 339 -7.09 -16.47 -43.15
N GLU A 340 -6.91 -17.79 -42.89
CA GLU A 340 -6.48 -18.27 -41.57
C GLU A 340 -5.10 -17.76 -41.18
N LEU A 341 -4.17 -17.67 -42.13
CA LEU A 341 -2.85 -17.08 -41.96
C LEU A 341 -2.94 -15.58 -41.58
N ALA A 342 -3.77 -14.82 -42.29
CA ALA A 342 -3.97 -13.40 -42.01
C ALA A 342 -4.55 -13.15 -40.61
N ILE A 343 -5.47 -14.01 -40.16
CA ILE A 343 -6.01 -13.96 -38.78
C ILE A 343 -4.89 -14.22 -37.76
N ALA A 344 -4.10 -15.28 -37.95
CA ALA A 344 -2.99 -15.59 -37.03
C ALA A 344 -1.94 -14.48 -36.95
N GLN A 345 -1.62 -13.86 -38.10
CA GLN A 345 -0.72 -12.68 -38.12
C GLN A 345 -1.28 -11.50 -37.27
N ALA A 346 -2.60 -11.27 -37.36
CA ALA A 346 -3.24 -10.23 -36.57
C ALA A 346 -3.25 -10.59 -35.07
N THR A 347 -3.49 -11.85 -34.70
CA THR A 347 -3.46 -12.33 -33.31
C THR A 347 -2.08 -12.15 -32.69
N VAL A 348 -1.01 -12.56 -33.38
CA VAL A 348 0.38 -12.37 -32.91
C VAL A 348 0.65 -10.89 -32.63
N ARG A 349 0.31 -9.99 -33.55
CA ARG A 349 0.51 -8.54 -33.34
C ARG A 349 -0.27 -8.01 -32.14
N GLN A 350 -1.51 -8.46 -31.98
CA GLN A 350 -2.32 -8.07 -30.83
C GLN A 350 -1.68 -8.54 -29.51
N GLN A 351 -1.21 -9.78 -29.46
CA GLN A 351 -0.57 -10.35 -28.28
C GLN A 351 0.77 -9.69 -27.97
N GLU A 352 1.55 -9.34 -29.00
CA GLU A 352 2.77 -8.53 -28.84
C GLU A 352 2.47 -7.18 -28.19
N MET A 353 1.41 -6.49 -28.62
CA MET A 353 1.03 -5.19 -28.06
C MET A 353 0.64 -5.32 -26.57
N LEU A 354 -0.13 -6.37 -26.21
CA LEU A 354 -0.51 -6.62 -24.82
C LEU A 354 0.72 -6.89 -23.94
N LEU A 355 1.65 -7.72 -24.43
CA LEU A 355 2.88 -8.02 -23.69
C LEU A 355 3.77 -6.76 -23.55
N LYS A 356 4.00 -6.01 -24.62
CA LYS A 356 4.78 -4.77 -24.60
C LYS A 356 4.20 -3.75 -23.60
N ASN A 357 2.88 -3.61 -23.55
CA ASN A 357 2.22 -2.74 -22.59
C ASN A 357 2.46 -3.17 -21.13
N ALA A 358 2.47 -4.47 -20.85
CA ALA A 358 2.76 -4.99 -19.52
C ALA A 358 4.23 -4.81 -19.10
N LEU A 359 5.16 -4.73 -20.08
CA LEU A 359 6.61 -4.64 -19.86
C LEU A 359 7.18 -3.22 -19.94
N SER A 360 6.39 -2.21 -20.29
CA SER A 360 6.84 -0.84 -20.53
C SER A 360 5.97 0.17 -19.76
N ARG A 361 6.59 1.21 -19.21
CA ARG A 361 5.88 2.34 -18.57
C ARG A 361 5.22 3.28 -19.58
N ASN A 362 5.88 3.50 -20.71
CA ASN A 362 5.40 4.39 -21.76
C ASN A 362 4.56 3.65 -22.81
N GLY A 363 4.35 2.34 -22.62
CA GLY A 363 3.61 1.53 -23.57
C GLY A 363 4.19 1.62 -24.97
N LEU A 364 3.34 1.93 -25.95
CA LEU A 364 3.70 2.06 -27.37
C LEU A 364 4.16 3.49 -27.77
N GLU A 365 4.28 4.41 -26.83
CA GLU A 365 4.79 5.77 -27.12
C GLU A 365 6.28 5.79 -27.47
N ASP A 366 7.05 4.77 -27.02
CA ASP A 366 8.45 4.62 -27.41
C ASP A 366 8.54 3.97 -28.79
N PRO A 367 9.01 4.70 -29.83
CA PRO A 367 9.06 4.17 -31.20
C PRO A 367 9.95 2.94 -31.37
N LEU A 368 10.96 2.77 -30.49
CA LEU A 368 11.85 1.60 -30.53
C LEU A 368 11.13 0.34 -30.02
N ILE A 369 10.28 0.50 -29.02
CA ILE A 369 9.50 -0.61 -28.46
C ILE A 369 8.33 -0.94 -29.38
N ASP A 370 7.65 0.06 -29.93
CA ASP A 370 6.53 -0.15 -30.85
C ASP A 370 6.97 -0.92 -32.09
N ALA A 371 8.07 -0.51 -32.73
CA ALA A 371 8.57 -1.11 -33.96
C ALA A 371 9.22 -2.50 -33.75
N ALA A 372 9.64 -2.85 -32.52
CA ALA A 372 10.36 -4.10 -32.27
C ALA A 372 9.44 -5.32 -32.33
N GLU A 373 9.77 -6.33 -33.12
CA GLU A 373 9.12 -7.65 -33.12
C GLU A 373 9.57 -8.45 -31.87
N VAL A 374 8.64 -9.01 -31.12
CA VAL A 374 8.98 -9.80 -29.93
C VAL A 374 9.33 -11.25 -30.29
N VAL A 375 10.51 -11.69 -29.86
CA VAL A 375 10.99 -13.04 -30.10
C VAL A 375 11.15 -13.77 -28.75
N PRO A 376 10.22 -14.64 -28.36
CA PRO A 376 10.38 -15.48 -27.19
C PRO A 376 11.50 -16.50 -27.41
N LEU A 377 12.41 -16.62 -26.44
CA LEU A 377 13.57 -17.50 -26.49
C LEU A 377 13.33 -18.85 -25.82
N ASP A 378 12.41 -18.90 -24.86
CA ASP A 378 12.10 -20.12 -24.14
C ASP A 378 11.05 -20.92 -24.89
N HIS A 379 11.22 -22.24 -24.87
CA HIS A 379 10.27 -23.20 -25.39
C HIS A 379 9.47 -23.84 -24.27
N MET A 380 8.19 -24.01 -24.52
CA MET A 380 7.29 -24.63 -23.58
C MET A 380 7.47 -26.15 -23.61
N GLU A 381 8.01 -26.71 -22.53
CA GLU A 381 8.18 -28.13 -22.35
C GLU A 381 7.07 -28.70 -21.46
N VAL A 382 6.41 -29.75 -21.94
CA VAL A 382 5.45 -30.51 -21.14
C VAL A 382 6.15 -31.79 -20.67
N PRO A 383 6.38 -31.97 -19.36
CA PRO A 383 7.06 -33.15 -18.86
C PRO A 383 6.24 -34.41 -19.08
N LYS A 384 6.91 -35.52 -19.48
CA LYS A 384 6.26 -36.82 -19.70
C LYS A 384 5.66 -37.37 -18.42
N ASP A 385 6.37 -37.20 -17.30
CA ASP A 385 5.91 -37.60 -15.98
C ASP A 385 6.04 -36.39 -15.02
N GLU A 386 4.93 -36.05 -14.41
CA GLU A 386 4.85 -34.99 -13.43
C GLU A 386 4.33 -35.57 -12.12
N GLU A 387 5.27 -35.81 -11.19
CA GLU A 387 4.92 -36.23 -9.85
C GLU A 387 4.57 -35.01 -8.99
N LEU A 388 3.26 -34.87 -8.72
CA LEU A 388 2.78 -33.86 -7.78
C LEU A 388 2.78 -34.43 -6.36
N PRO A 389 3.19 -33.63 -5.37
CA PRO A 389 3.04 -34.01 -3.97
C PRO A 389 1.58 -34.38 -3.63
N PRO A 390 1.34 -35.16 -2.57
CA PRO A 390 -0.01 -35.46 -2.12
C PRO A 390 -0.82 -34.18 -1.86
N LEU A 391 -2.12 -34.19 -2.20
CA LEU A 391 -3.00 -33.03 -2.06
C LEU A 391 -2.90 -32.37 -0.66
N ARG A 392 -2.82 -33.18 0.40
CA ARG A 392 -2.69 -32.69 1.77
C ARG A 392 -1.44 -31.82 1.99
N GLN A 393 -0.33 -32.18 1.34
CA GLN A 393 0.91 -31.41 1.44
C GLN A 393 0.81 -30.09 0.64
N LEU A 394 0.20 -30.13 -0.55
CA LEU A 394 -0.05 -28.94 -1.37
C LEU A 394 -0.95 -27.93 -0.64
N VAL A 395 -2.03 -28.42 0.01
CA VAL A 395 -2.92 -27.58 0.82
C VAL A 395 -2.16 -26.96 2.00
N ALA A 396 -1.32 -27.74 2.70
CA ALA A 396 -0.52 -27.24 3.81
C ALA A 396 0.47 -26.14 3.36
N SER A 397 1.11 -26.32 2.19
CA SER A 397 1.99 -25.30 1.59
C SER A 397 1.20 -24.03 1.24
N ALA A 398 0.03 -24.18 0.61
CA ALA A 398 -0.80 -23.04 0.25
C ALA A 398 -1.29 -22.24 1.46
N LEU A 399 -1.74 -22.91 2.53
CA LEU A 399 -2.15 -22.26 3.78
C LEU A 399 -1.01 -21.46 4.43
N ALA A 400 0.23 -21.90 4.27
CA ALA A 400 1.40 -21.23 4.85
C ALA A 400 1.94 -20.08 3.99
N LYS A 401 1.79 -20.14 2.66
CA LYS A 401 2.48 -19.24 1.72
C LYS A 401 1.57 -18.20 1.07
N ARG A 402 0.26 -18.44 1.00
CA ARG A 402 -0.67 -17.54 0.32
C ARG A 402 -0.85 -16.23 1.08
N PRO A 403 -0.67 -15.08 0.41
CA PRO A 403 -0.85 -13.77 1.04
C PRO A 403 -2.25 -13.54 1.60
N ASP A 404 -3.30 -14.01 0.93
CA ASP A 404 -4.68 -13.83 1.37
C ASP A 404 -4.97 -14.56 2.71
N MET A 405 -4.36 -15.72 2.95
CA MET A 405 -4.45 -16.42 4.24
C MET A 405 -3.74 -15.63 5.34
N ILE A 406 -2.57 -15.07 5.05
CA ILE A 406 -1.82 -14.24 5.98
C ILE A 406 -2.59 -12.94 6.27
N MET A 407 -3.17 -12.32 5.24
CA MET A 407 -3.99 -11.11 5.38
C MET A 407 -5.23 -11.36 6.24
N THR A 408 -5.92 -12.49 6.07
CA THR A 408 -7.07 -12.86 6.91
C THR A 408 -6.66 -12.96 8.37
N LYS A 409 -5.55 -13.64 8.66
CA LYS A 409 -5.04 -13.75 10.03
C LYS A 409 -4.67 -12.39 10.64
N ILE A 410 -4.00 -11.52 9.87
CA ILE A 410 -3.69 -10.15 10.32
C ILE A 410 -4.98 -9.37 10.60
N SER A 411 -6.02 -9.56 9.77
CA SER A 411 -7.32 -8.93 9.94
C SER A 411 -7.99 -9.36 11.25
N ASP A 412 -7.98 -10.67 11.57
CA ASP A 412 -8.54 -11.19 12.80
C ASP A 412 -7.79 -10.67 14.03
N GLU A 413 -6.45 -10.72 14.02
CA GLU A 413 -5.62 -10.14 15.07
C GLU A 413 -5.88 -8.62 15.26
N THR A 414 -6.13 -7.89 14.18
CA THR A 414 -6.48 -6.46 14.21
C THR A 414 -7.84 -6.23 14.86
N SER A 415 -8.82 -7.07 14.54
CA SER A 415 -10.15 -7.01 15.14
C SER A 415 -10.12 -7.33 16.64
N GLU A 416 -9.33 -8.31 17.06
CA GLU A 416 -9.11 -8.62 18.49
C GLU A 416 -8.48 -7.43 19.25
N ILE A 417 -7.46 -6.79 18.64
CA ILE A 417 -6.82 -5.60 19.24
C ILE A 417 -7.84 -4.46 19.36
N SER A 418 -8.67 -4.28 18.34
CA SER A 418 -9.72 -3.24 18.32
C SER A 418 -10.74 -3.47 19.43
N ALA A 419 -11.19 -4.70 19.64
CA ALA A 419 -12.17 -5.08 20.64
C ALA A 419 -11.73 -4.80 22.10
N LEU A 420 -10.44 -4.59 22.35
CA LEU A 420 -9.96 -4.11 23.66
C LEU A 420 -10.55 -2.74 24.02
N GLY A 421 -10.89 -1.93 23.04
CA GLY A 421 -11.51 -0.62 23.23
C GLY A 421 -12.94 -0.74 23.77
N THR A 422 -13.76 -1.57 23.19
CA THR A 422 -15.16 -1.80 23.59
C THR A 422 -15.24 -2.54 24.93
N ALA A 423 -14.36 -3.52 25.17
CA ALA A 423 -14.25 -4.18 26.46
C ALA A 423 -13.90 -3.19 27.59
N ASN A 424 -12.97 -2.28 27.33
CA ASN A 424 -12.62 -1.22 28.30
C ASN A 424 -13.73 -0.17 28.43
N GLY A 425 -14.52 0.06 27.39
CA GLY A 425 -15.70 0.94 27.39
C GLY A 425 -16.80 0.52 28.36
N LEU A 426 -16.87 -0.77 28.74
CA LEU A 426 -17.81 -1.29 29.77
C LEU A 426 -17.50 -0.78 31.18
N LEU A 427 -16.25 -0.40 31.44
CA LEU A 427 -15.81 -0.01 32.78
C LEU A 427 -16.30 1.40 33.13
N PRO A 428 -16.60 1.68 34.43
CA PRO A 428 -16.88 3.03 34.85
C PRO A 428 -15.63 3.92 34.73
N ASN A 429 -15.83 5.21 34.54
CA ASN A 429 -14.74 6.18 34.48
C ASN A 429 -14.36 6.61 35.91
N VAL A 430 -13.24 6.11 36.37
CA VAL A 430 -12.63 6.43 37.68
C VAL A 430 -11.25 7.00 37.41
N GLY A 431 -10.89 8.08 38.07
CA GLY A 431 -9.56 8.63 37.92
C GLY A 431 -9.15 9.54 39.04
N VAL A 432 -7.89 9.93 38.96
CA VAL A 432 -7.26 10.86 39.89
C VAL A 432 -6.85 12.13 39.17
N ILE A 433 -6.96 13.24 39.89
CA ILE A 433 -6.48 14.54 39.48
C ILE A 433 -5.55 15.04 40.58
N ALA A 434 -4.35 15.47 40.22
CA ALA A 434 -3.42 16.13 41.12
C ALA A 434 -2.96 17.43 40.48
N ALA A 435 -2.93 18.49 41.24
CA ALA A 435 -2.42 19.79 40.82
C ALA A 435 -1.58 20.38 41.93
N THR A 436 -0.45 20.96 41.56
CA THR A 436 0.35 21.79 42.43
C THR A 436 0.61 23.09 41.71
N SER A 437 0.42 24.22 42.40
CA SER A 437 0.73 25.54 41.86
C SER A 437 1.48 26.36 42.87
N ALA A 438 2.26 27.31 42.40
CA ALA A 438 2.91 28.32 43.19
C ALA A 438 2.59 29.69 42.57
N GLN A 439 2.19 30.64 43.40
CA GLN A 439 1.85 31.97 42.98
C GLN A 439 2.90 32.97 43.48
N GLY A 440 3.06 34.05 42.74
CA GLY A 440 3.80 35.20 43.15
C GLY A 440 2.96 36.48 43.00
N LEU A 441 3.22 37.46 43.80
CA LEU A 441 2.60 38.77 43.68
C LEU A 441 3.66 39.85 43.95
N ALA A 442 3.81 40.77 43.04
CA ALA A 442 4.61 41.98 43.29
C ALA A 442 4.02 43.17 42.54
N GLY A 443 4.32 44.34 42.97
CA GLY A 443 3.85 45.57 42.33
C GLY A 443 4.44 46.83 42.90
N THR A 444 4.00 47.96 42.39
CA THR A 444 4.34 49.25 42.91
C THR A 444 3.38 49.60 44.06
N PRO A 445 3.88 49.78 45.29
CA PRO A 445 3.03 50.19 46.42
C PRO A 445 2.31 51.49 46.11
N THR A 446 1.02 51.55 46.42
CA THR A 446 0.22 52.78 46.36
C THR A 446 0.16 53.43 47.71
N PRO A 447 0.06 54.76 47.77
CA PRO A 447 -0.15 55.46 49.02
C PRO A 447 -1.45 55.01 49.70
N GLN A 448 -1.35 54.47 50.89
CA GLN A 448 -2.47 54.00 51.70
C GLN A 448 -2.42 54.63 53.12
N PRO A 449 -3.55 54.66 53.84
CA PRO A 449 -3.57 55.03 55.22
C PRO A 449 -2.60 54.19 56.09
N PRO A 450 -2.10 54.71 57.19
CA PRO A 450 -1.18 53.99 58.07
C PRO A 450 -1.75 52.60 58.47
N GLY A 451 -0.94 51.56 58.27
CA GLY A 451 -1.32 50.17 58.57
C GLY A 451 -2.12 49.44 57.47
N GLN A 452 -2.45 50.09 56.37
CA GLN A 452 -3.24 49.48 55.24
C GLN A 452 -2.44 49.28 53.94
N GLY A 453 -1.16 49.70 53.88
CA GLY A 453 -0.29 49.62 52.73
C GLY A 453 0.28 48.23 52.49
N ALA A 454 0.80 48.00 51.29
CA ALA A 454 1.48 46.76 50.93
C ALA A 454 2.73 46.54 51.82
N LEU A 455 2.93 45.25 52.19
CA LEU A 455 4.17 44.87 52.87
C LEU A 455 5.38 45.06 51.94
N PRO A 456 6.55 45.43 52.43
CA PRO A 456 7.76 45.60 51.63
C PRO A 456 8.15 44.36 50.85
N TYR A 457 7.74 43.20 51.30
CA TYR A 457 7.93 41.90 50.62
C TYR A 457 7.31 41.85 49.24
N PHE A 458 6.19 42.51 49.01
CA PHE A 458 5.49 42.56 47.74
C PHE A 458 5.88 43.77 46.87
N ALA A 459 6.70 44.64 47.38
CA ALA A 459 7.22 45.76 46.61
C ALA A 459 8.27 45.32 45.62
N GLY A 460 8.02 45.51 44.31
CA GLY A 460 8.92 45.07 43.24
C GLY A 460 8.23 44.85 41.90
N GLY A 461 8.97 44.28 40.99
CA GLY A 461 8.46 43.95 39.63
C GLY A 461 8.32 42.45 39.39
N PHE A 462 8.24 42.09 38.11
CA PHE A 462 8.12 40.72 37.64
C PHE A 462 9.15 39.75 38.26
N GLY A 463 10.43 40.13 38.30
CA GLY A 463 11.49 39.28 38.89
C GLY A 463 11.28 38.95 40.37
N SER A 464 10.72 39.86 41.17
CA SER A 464 10.40 39.63 42.59
C SER A 464 9.23 38.62 42.70
N ALA A 465 8.19 38.78 41.89
CA ALA A 465 7.04 37.88 41.85
C ALA A 465 7.43 36.47 41.37
N VAL A 466 8.22 36.34 40.33
CA VAL A 466 8.75 35.07 39.84
C VAL A 466 9.66 34.40 40.87
N GLY A 467 10.48 35.16 41.58
CA GLY A 467 11.29 34.67 42.69
C GLY A 467 10.45 34.02 43.81
N GLN A 468 9.25 34.53 44.08
CA GLN A 468 8.30 33.95 45.05
C GLN A 468 7.74 32.63 44.53
N VAL A 469 7.43 32.51 43.23
CA VAL A 469 6.97 31.28 42.60
C VAL A 469 8.02 30.18 42.73
N PHE A 470 9.27 30.46 42.38
CA PHE A 470 10.33 29.44 42.47
C PHE A 470 10.70 29.05 43.91
N ARG A 471 10.56 29.96 44.86
CA ARG A 471 10.73 29.63 46.28
C ARG A 471 9.52 28.94 46.89
N ARG A 472 8.43 28.80 46.12
CA ARG A 472 7.14 28.21 46.58
C ARG A 472 6.60 28.88 47.84
N ASN A 473 6.66 30.23 47.90
CA ASN A 473 6.23 30.97 49.07
C ASN A 473 4.70 30.93 49.28
N PHE A 474 3.95 30.77 48.18
CA PHE A 474 2.48 30.63 48.19
C PHE A 474 2.07 29.38 47.40
N PRO A 475 2.31 28.19 47.95
CA PRO A 475 1.92 26.95 47.29
C PRO A 475 0.42 26.69 47.44
N SER A 476 -0.16 26.06 46.42
CA SER A 476 -1.51 25.51 46.48
C SER A 476 -1.46 24.08 45.93
N GLU A 477 -1.96 23.14 46.70
CA GLU A 477 -1.96 21.71 46.37
C GLU A 477 -3.38 21.20 46.37
N ARG A 478 -3.73 20.46 45.31
CA ARG A 478 -5.05 19.85 45.16
C ARG A 478 -4.90 18.40 44.69
N ALA A 479 -5.57 17.50 45.38
CA ALA A 479 -5.74 16.13 44.93
C ALA A 479 -7.24 15.80 44.95
N ALA A 480 -7.73 15.17 43.94
CA ALA A 480 -9.13 14.75 43.85
C ALA A 480 -9.24 13.42 43.11
N THR A 481 -10.24 12.64 43.49
CA THR A 481 -10.67 11.47 42.74
C THR A 481 -12.05 11.75 42.19
N TYR A 482 -12.33 11.19 41.00
CA TYR A 482 -13.66 11.29 40.41
C TYR A 482 -14.14 9.90 40.03
N PHE A 483 -15.44 9.72 40.08
CA PHE A 483 -16.16 8.51 39.64
C PHE A 483 -17.34 8.96 38.77
N VAL A 484 -17.40 8.41 37.54
CA VAL A 484 -18.53 8.59 36.63
C VAL A 484 -18.98 7.22 36.15
N GLY A 485 -20.19 6.82 36.52
CA GLY A 485 -20.79 5.53 36.14
C GLY A 485 -22.17 5.73 35.50
N THR A 486 -22.41 5.03 34.41
CA THR A 486 -23.69 5.04 33.71
C THR A 486 -24.58 3.92 34.24
N PHE A 487 -25.79 4.22 34.81
CA PHE A 487 -26.63 3.25 35.48
C PHE A 487 -27.08 2.06 34.60
N ARG A 488 -27.36 2.26 33.32
CA ARG A 488 -27.80 1.17 32.41
C ARG A 488 -26.69 0.69 31.47
N ASN A 489 -25.76 1.54 31.13
CA ASN A 489 -24.63 1.27 30.24
C ASN A 489 -24.97 0.46 28.97
N GLN A 490 -26.20 0.65 28.44
CA GLN A 490 -26.74 -0.12 27.31
C GLN A 490 -25.94 0.09 26.04
N GLN A 491 -25.41 1.30 25.84
CA GLN A 491 -24.60 1.62 24.65
C GLN A 491 -23.32 0.80 24.66
N ALA A 492 -22.52 0.87 25.73
CA ALA A 492 -21.27 0.12 25.81
C ALA A 492 -21.47 -1.40 25.78
N GLN A 493 -22.59 -1.89 26.36
CA GLN A 493 -22.97 -3.31 26.28
C GLN A 493 -23.33 -3.71 24.85
N GLY A 494 -24.08 -2.86 24.13
CA GLY A 494 -24.41 -3.08 22.73
C GLY A 494 -23.17 -3.09 21.84
N ASP A 495 -22.30 -2.11 22.01
CA ASP A 495 -21.05 -1.99 21.26
C ASP A 495 -20.13 -3.20 21.47
N TYR A 496 -19.96 -3.61 22.73
CA TYR A 496 -19.21 -4.83 23.06
C TYR A 496 -19.84 -6.08 22.45
N GLY A 497 -21.17 -6.20 22.52
CA GLY A 497 -21.90 -7.31 21.92
C GLY A 497 -21.71 -7.39 20.40
N ILE A 498 -21.75 -6.24 19.71
CA ILE A 498 -21.50 -6.15 18.28
C ILE A 498 -20.08 -6.62 17.94
N ASP A 499 -19.06 -6.13 18.65
CA ASP A 499 -17.67 -6.53 18.44
C ASP A 499 -17.48 -8.04 18.65
N GLN A 500 -18.07 -8.61 19.71
CA GLN A 500 -17.98 -10.05 19.97
C GLN A 500 -18.65 -10.89 18.86
N LEU A 501 -19.74 -10.40 18.28
CA LEU A 501 -20.38 -11.07 17.14
C LEU A 501 -19.51 -10.96 15.88
N GLN A 502 -18.88 -9.81 15.65
CA GLN A 502 -17.97 -9.59 14.52
C GLN A 502 -16.73 -10.48 14.62
N LEU A 503 -16.14 -10.66 15.81
CA LEU A 503 -15.03 -11.61 16.02
C LEU A 503 -15.45 -13.04 15.65
N LYS A 504 -16.62 -13.48 16.11
CA LYS A 504 -17.15 -14.81 15.74
C LYS A 504 -17.43 -14.94 14.24
N GLN A 505 -17.88 -13.87 13.59
CA GLN A 505 -18.04 -13.85 12.14
C GLN A 505 -16.68 -13.96 11.44
N GLY A 506 -15.62 -13.29 11.95
CA GLY A 506 -14.25 -13.42 11.47
C GLY A 506 -13.78 -14.88 11.48
N ASP A 507 -13.89 -15.56 12.63
CA ASP A 507 -13.54 -16.99 12.77
C ASP A 507 -14.24 -17.87 11.72
N LEU A 508 -15.53 -17.61 11.47
CA LEU A 508 -16.30 -18.37 10.49
C LEU A 508 -15.87 -18.06 9.04
N ILE A 509 -15.53 -16.80 8.75
CA ILE A 509 -15.01 -16.38 7.45
C ILE A 509 -13.65 -17.04 7.21
N GLU A 510 -12.75 -17.05 8.19
CA GLU A 510 -11.46 -17.72 8.11
C GLU A 510 -11.64 -19.21 7.76
N ARG A 511 -12.48 -19.93 8.49
CA ARG A 511 -12.77 -21.35 8.21
C ARG A 511 -13.35 -21.58 6.82
N ARG A 512 -14.28 -20.70 6.39
CA ARG A 512 -14.84 -20.76 5.03
C ARG A 512 -13.74 -20.57 3.97
N THR A 513 -12.84 -19.63 4.17
CA THR A 513 -11.74 -19.34 3.23
C THR A 513 -10.75 -20.51 3.19
N GLN A 514 -10.43 -21.12 4.34
CA GLN A 514 -9.61 -22.33 4.40
C GLN A 514 -10.26 -23.50 3.64
N ASN A 515 -11.57 -23.73 3.82
CA ASN A 515 -12.30 -24.77 3.09
C ASN A 515 -12.32 -24.51 1.58
N GLN A 516 -12.54 -23.25 1.18
CA GLN A 516 -12.51 -22.86 -0.24
C GLN A 516 -11.14 -23.11 -0.86
N LEU A 517 -10.06 -22.80 -0.12
CA LEU A 517 -8.69 -23.07 -0.56
C LEU A 517 -8.47 -24.57 -0.88
N VAL A 518 -8.99 -25.47 -0.05
CA VAL A 518 -8.89 -26.92 -0.31
C VAL A 518 -9.55 -27.28 -1.64
N VAL A 519 -10.74 -26.72 -1.91
CA VAL A 519 -11.47 -26.92 -3.15
C VAL A 519 -10.69 -26.35 -4.34
N ASP A 520 -10.17 -25.12 -4.20
CA ASP A 520 -9.41 -24.45 -5.26
C ASP A 520 -8.14 -25.24 -5.61
N VAL A 521 -7.33 -25.62 -4.65
CA VAL A 521 -6.13 -26.44 -4.87
C VAL A 521 -6.48 -27.76 -5.56
N SER A 522 -7.56 -28.41 -5.12
CA SER A 522 -8.04 -29.67 -5.76
C SER A 522 -8.40 -29.45 -7.22
N ASN A 523 -9.15 -28.38 -7.52
CA ASN A 523 -9.59 -28.06 -8.87
C ASN A 523 -8.39 -27.75 -9.78
N TYR A 524 -7.40 -26.99 -9.33
CA TYR A 524 -6.21 -26.68 -10.13
C TYR A 524 -5.31 -27.89 -10.35
N VAL A 525 -5.20 -28.82 -9.38
CA VAL A 525 -4.51 -30.09 -9.57
C VAL A 525 -5.22 -30.95 -10.64
N ILE A 526 -6.56 -31.00 -10.60
CA ILE A 526 -7.36 -31.73 -11.59
C ILE A 526 -7.19 -31.07 -12.97
N ALA A 527 -7.27 -29.73 -13.04
CA ALA A 527 -7.11 -28.98 -14.29
C ALA A 527 -5.73 -29.21 -14.93
N LEU A 528 -4.66 -29.24 -14.14
CA LEU A 528 -3.32 -29.52 -14.64
C LEU A 528 -3.21 -30.95 -15.20
N ARG A 529 -3.73 -31.94 -14.50
CA ARG A 529 -3.76 -33.33 -14.99
C ARG A 529 -4.55 -33.47 -16.28
N GLN A 530 -5.71 -32.79 -16.35
CA GLN A 530 -6.56 -32.77 -17.53
C GLN A 530 -5.84 -32.09 -18.72
N ALA A 531 -5.21 -30.94 -18.51
CA ALA A 531 -4.48 -30.21 -19.54
C ALA A 531 -3.32 -31.05 -20.09
N ARG A 532 -2.59 -31.75 -19.20
CA ARG A 532 -1.53 -32.67 -19.61
C ARG A 532 -2.05 -33.84 -20.46
N ALA A 533 -3.13 -34.51 -20.02
CA ALA A 533 -3.73 -35.59 -20.75
C ALA A 533 -4.23 -35.14 -22.15
N ARG A 534 -4.82 -33.93 -22.21
CA ARG A 534 -5.24 -33.32 -23.48
C ARG A 534 -4.06 -33.07 -24.42
N TYR A 535 -2.95 -32.55 -23.88
CA TYR A 535 -1.73 -32.33 -24.68
C TYR A 535 -1.15 -33.64 -25.21
N SER A 536 -1.04 -34.69 -24.37
CA SER A 536 -0.57 -36.01 -24.82
C SER A 536 -1.42 -36.55 -25.95
N ALA A 537 -2.75 -36.50 -25.84
CA ALA A 537 -3.66 -36.97 -26.89
C ALA A 537 -3.57 -36.13 -28.19
N ALA A 538 -3.40 -34.80 -28.06
CA ALA A 538 -3.24 -33.91 -29.21
C ALA A 538 -1.91 -34.18 -29.94
N LEU A 539 -0.82 -34.41 -29.23
CA LEU A 539 0.49 -34.75 -29.77
C LEU A 539 0.42 -36.08 -30.55
N ASP A 540 -0.17 -37.13 -29.94
CA ASP A 540 -0.32 -38.43 -30.59
C ASP A 540 -1.19 -38.31 -31.85
N THR A 541 -2.28 -37.53 -31.77
CA THR A 541 -3.15 -37.27 -32.92
C THR A 541 -2.39 -36.60 -34.06
N ARG A 542 -1.60 -35.57 -33.79
CA ARG A 542 -0.78 -34.89 -34.81
C ARG A 542 0.22 -35.85 -35.47
N LEU A 543 0.93 -36.65 -34.66
CA LEU A 543 1.90 -37.61 -35.18
C LEU A 543 1.23 -38.66 -36.12
N LEU A 544 0.05 -39.14 -35.75
CA LEU A 544 -0.74 -40.07 -36.58
C LEU A 544 -1.23 -39.41 -37.88
N GLN A 545 -1.70 -38.16 -37.80
CA GLN A 545 -2.15 -37.42 -38.99
C GLN A 545 -0.99 -37.11 -39.95
N GLU A 546 0.22 -36.88 -39.46
CA GLU A 546 1.42 -36.71 -40.30
C GLU A 546 1.74 -38.00 -41.07
N GLN A 547 1.68 -39.15 -40.39
CA GLN A 547 1.89 -40.46 -41.03
C GLN A 547 0.78 -40.78 -42.05
N LEU A 548 -0.47 -40.41 -41.73
CA LEU A 548 -1.59 -40.59 -42.66
C LEU A 548 -1.42 -39.75 -43.91
N LEU A 549 -1.00 -38.50 -43.78
CA LEU A 549 -0.75 -37.61 -44.91
C LEU A 549 0.35 -38.18 -45.82
N GLU A 550 1.46 -38.63 -45.25
CA GLU A 550 2.55 -39.23 -46.00
C GLU A 550 2.08 -40.47 -46.80
N LYS A 551 1.30 -41.36 -46.16
CA LYS A 551 0.75 -42.53 -46.83
C LYS A 551 -0.25 -42.17 -47.93
N GLU A 552 -1.13 -41.19 -47.69
CA GLU A 552 -2.13 -40.76 -48.66
C GLU A 552 -1.49 -40.07 -49.88
N GLN A 553 -0.44 -39.29 -49.69
CA GLN A 553 0.37 -38.70 -50.77
C GLN A 553 1.06 -39.79 -51.63
N ARG A 554 1.59 -40.83 -50.98
CA ARG A 554 2.15 -41.99 -51.73
C ARG A 554 1.08 -42.76 -52.54
N LYS A 555 -0.09 -43.01 -51.97
CA LYS A 555 -1.21 -43.62 -52.69
C LYS A 555 -1.64 -42.76 -53.89
N PHE A 556 -1.74 -41.46 -53.68
CA PHE A 556 -2.07 -40.50 -54.74
C PHE A 556 -1.05 -40.57 -55.89
N SER A 557 0.25 -40.53 -55.57
CA SER A 557 1.32 -40.63 -56.60
C SER A 557 1.31 -41.97 -57.38
N LEU A 558 0.73 -43.04 -56.80
CA LEU A 558 0.57 -44.33 -57.43
C LEU A 558 -0.82 -44.53 -58.13
N GLY A 559 -1.67 -43.48 -58.16
CA GLY A 559 -2.98 -43.45 -58.74
C GLY A 559 -4.08 -44.19 -57.93
N GLY A 560 -3.79 -44.53 -56.67
CA GLY A 560 -4.71 -45.25 -55.75
C GLY A 560 -5.55 -44.37 -54.82
N SER A 561 -5.47 -43.04 -54.96
CA SER A 561 -6.23 -42.07 -54.17
C SER A 561 -6.65 -40.88 -55.00
N THR A 562 -7.63 -40.12 -54.52
CA THR A 562 -8.10 -38.89 -55.16
C THR A 562 -7.48 -37.64 -54.53
N ARG A 563 -7.48 -36.53 -55.29
CA ARG A 563 -7.05 -35.21 -54.76
C ARG A 563 -7.91 -34.75 -53.58
N ALA A 564 -9.20 -35.06 -53.65
CA ALA A 564 -10.12 -34.73 -52.56
C ALA A 564 -9.71 -35.42 -51.25
N ASP A 565 -9.27 -36.68 -51.30
CA ASP A 565 -8.83 -37.44 -50.13
C ASP A 565 -7.56 -36.82 -49.52
N VAL A 566 -6.58 -36.41 -50.35
CA VAL A 566 -5.38 -35.72 -49.91
C VAL A 566 -5.72 -34.40 -49.22
N ILE A 567 -6.65 -33.59 -49.76
CA ILE A 567 -7.10 -32.33 -49.14
C ILE A 567 -7.77 -32.59 -47.77
N VAL A 568 -8.58 -33.63 -47.65
CA VAL A 568 -9.23 -33.99 -46.37
C VAL A 568 -8.19 -34.34 -45.30
N VAL A 569 -7.18 -35.14 -45.64
CA VAL A 569 -6.11 -35.50 -44.72
C VAL A 569 -5.23 -34.28 -44.37
N GLN A 570 -4.96 -33.40 -45.35
CA GLN A 570 -4.26 -32.13 -45.08
C GLN A 570 -5.02 -31.22 -44.10
N ARG A 571 -6.35 -31.13 -44.21
CA ARG A 571 -7.21 -30.40 -43.28
C ARG A 571 -7.12 -30.98 -41.88
N SER A 572 -7.22 -32.30 -41.76
CA SER A 572 -7.13 -33.01 -40.50
C SER A 572 -5.80 -32.78 -39.81
N LEU A 573 -4.69 -32.81 -40.56
CA LEU A 573 -3.36 -32.50 -40.03
C LEU A 573 -3.25 -31.01 -39.59
N ALA A 574 -3.79 -30.09 -40.38
CA ALA A 574 -3.79 -28.67 -40.02
C ALA A 574 -4.53 -28.42 -38.68
N THR A 575 -5.70 -29.03 -38.52
CA THR A 575 -6.46 -28.97 -37.26
C THR A 575 -5.68 -29.59 -36.11
N ALA A 576 -5.09 -30.79 -36.30
CA ALA A 576 -4.32 -31.48 -35.27
C ALA A 576 -3.08 -30.67 -34.79
N ARG A 577 -2.43 -29.93 -35.70
CA ARG A 577 -1.32 -29.02 -35.34
C ARG A 577 -1.77 -27.85 -34.49
N VAL A 578 -2.90 -27.24 -34.83
CA VAL A 578 -3.48 -26.14 -34.03
C VAL A 578 -3.91 -26.67 -32.66
N ASP A 579 -4.56 -27.84 -32.62
CA ASP A 579 -5.02 -28.48 -31.36
C ASP A 579 -3.85 -28.78 -30.42
N GLU A 580 -2.69 -29.24 -30.98
CA GLU A 580 -1.49 -29.46 -30.16
C GLU A 580 -0.98 -28.16 -29.53
N VAL A 581 -0.87 -27.07 -30.31
CA VAL A 581 -0.41 -25.76 -29.78
C VAL A 581 -1.36 -25.26 -28.72
N VAL A 582 -2.67 -25.29 -28.96
CA VAL A 582 -3.69 -24.89 -27.99
C VAL A 582 -3.63 -25.73 -26.71
N ALA A 583 -3.44 -27.05 -26.83
CA ALA A 583 -3.33 -27.93 -25.68
C ALA A 583 -2.05 -27.68 -24.88
N ARG A 584 -0.95 -27.33 -25.52
CA ARG A 584 0.33 -26.96 -24.88
C ARG A 584 0.20 -25.63 -24.12
N THR A 585 -0.39 -24.62 -24.74
CA THR A 585 -0.66 -23.32 -24.07
C THR A 585 -1.59 -23.51 -22.87
N ALA A 586 -2.66 -24.32 -23.01
CA ALA A 586 -3.57 -24.64 -21.92
C ALA A 586 -2.86 -25.35 -20.72
N TYR A 587 -1.88 -26.22 -21.00
CA TYR A 587 -1.07 -26.84 -19.95
C TYR A 587 -0.24 -25.78 -19.19
N SER A 588 0.37 -24.82 -19.88
CA SER A 588 1.15 -23.76 -19.24
C SER A 588 0.29 -22.88 -18.37
N HIS A 589 -0.89 -22.49 -18.84
CA HIS A 589 -1.85 -21.73 -18.02
C HIS A 589 -2.26 -22.51 -16.77
N ALA A 590 -2.55 -23.80 -16.90
CA ALA A 590 -2.89 -24.65 -15.76
C ALA A 590 -1.71 -24.76 -14.76
N ARG A 591 -0.47 -24.79 -15.25
CA ARG A 591 0.73 -24.82 -14.42
C ARG A 591 0.94 -23.50 -13.67
N VAL A 592 0.86 -22.37 -14.37
CA VAL A 592 0.97 -21.03 -13.77
C VAL A 592 -0.13 -20.82 -12.72
N SER A 593 -1.36 -21.24 -13.02
CA SER A 593 -2.49 -21.14 -12.10
C SER A 593 -2.31 -22.00 -10.85
N LEU A 594 -1.77 -23.20 -10.99
CA LEU A 594 -1.45 -24.06 -9.84
C LEU A 594 -0.37 -23.40 -8.96
N ASP A 595 0.72 -22.90 -9.55
CA ASP A 595 1.79 -22.23 -8.82
C ASP A 595 1.28 -20.96 -8.10
N GLN A 596 0.34 -20.23 -8.72
CA GLN A 596 -0.32 -19.07 -8.13
C GLN A 596 -1.19 -19.45 -6.93
N VAL A 597 -2.01 -20.49 -7.04
CA VAL A 597 -2.86 -20.95 -5.93
C VAL A 597 -2.04 -21.51 -4.77
N LEU A 598 -0.88 -22.09 -5.04
CA LEU A 598 0.05 -22.55 -4.00
C LEU A 598 0.84 -21.39 -3.36
N GLY A 599 0.82 -20.20 -3.93
CA GLY A 599 1.63 -19.05 -3.48
C GLY A 599 3.12 -19.19 -3.81
N GLU A 600 3.48 -20.09 -4.73
CA GLU A 600 4.88 -20.46 -5.07
C GLU A 600 5.40 -19.76 -6.33
N THR A 601 4.58 -18.97 -7.02
CA THR A 601 4.94 -18.33 -8.30
C THR A 601 6.25 -17.52 -8.19
N LEU A 602 6.46 -16.77 -7.10
CA LEU A 602 7.66 -15.95 -6.92
C LEU A 602 8.89 -16.82 -6.70
N GLU A 603 8.79 -17.84 -5.86
CA GLU A 603 9.91 -18.74 -5.53
C GLU A 603 10.36 -19.52 -6.77
N LYS A 604 9.41 -20.10 -7.53
CA LYS A 604 9.69 -20.88 -8.74
C LYS A 604 10.28 -20.05 -9.87
N ASN A 605 9.94 -18.77 -9.91
CA ASN A 605 10.48 -17.84 -10.91
C ASN A 605 11.67 -17.01 -10.40
N ASN A 606 12.23 -17.34 -9.22
CA ASN A 606 13.38 -16.65 -8.61
C ASN A 606 13.14 -15.14 -8.46
N VAL A 607 11.93 -14.72 -8.07
CA VAL A 607 11.56 -13.33 -7.83
C VAL A 607 11.77 -12.99 -6.37
N SER A 608 12.62 -12.01 -6.10
CA SER A 608 12.82 -11.47 -4.76
C SER A 608 11.77 -10.39 -4.45
N PHE A 609 11.05 -10.57 -3.34
CA PHE A 609 10.10 -9.57 -2.85
C PHE A 609 10.76 -8.20 -2.60
N ARG A 610 11.98 -8.20 -2.06
CA ARG A 610 12.73 -6.98 -1.81
C ARG A 610 13.09 -6.24 -3.09
N GLU A 611 13.59 -6.95 -4.11
CA GLU A 611 13.89 -6.36 -5.41
C GLU A 611 12.63 -5.78 -6.08
N ALA A 612 11.50 -6.47 -5.94
CA ALA A 612 10.23 -5.98 -6.45
C ALA A 612 9.76 -4.70 -5.74
N LEU A 613 9.97 -4.59 -4.42
CA LEU A 613 9.66 -3.38 -3.65
C LEU A 613 10.57 -2.21 -4.05
N GLU A 614 11.86 -2.48 -4.26
CA GLU A 614 12.83 -1.48 -4.72
C GLU A 614 12.62 -1.08 -6.20
N GLY A 615 11.91 -1.92 -6.97
CA GLY A 615 11.65 -1.69 -8.41
C GLY A 615 12.86 -1.95 -9.30
N ARG A 616 13.78 -2.78 -8.86
CA ARG A 616 15.02 -3.14 -9.58
C ARG A 616 15.34 -4.60 -9.38
N VAL A 617 15.59 -5.30 -10.47
CA VAL A 617 16.04 -6.70 -10.46
C VAL A 617 17.55 -6.75 -10.67
N ALA A 618 18.29 -7.30 -9.70
CA ALA A 618 19.76 -7.32 -9.72
C ALA A 618 20.33 -8.23 -10.82
N ARG A 619 19.58 -9.26 -11.22
CA ARG A 619 20.02 -10.20 -12.23
C ARG A 619 20.15 -9.51 -13.60
N ALA A 620 21.33 -9.63 -14.23
CA ALA A 620 21.56 -9.15 -15.58
C ALA A 620 20.90 -10.05 -16.63
N SER A 621 20.33 -9.47 -17.68
CA SER A 621 19.81 -10.20 -18.83
C SER A 621 20.95 -10.79 -19.66
N LYS A 622 20.80 -12.03 -20.11
CA LYS A 622 21.75 -12.72 -20.96
C LYS A 622 21.17 -12.90 -22.36
N LEU A 623 21.73 -12.20 -23.33
CA LEU A 623 21.41 -12.46 -24.74
C LEU A 623 22.08 -13.77 -25.21
N PRO A 624 21.47 -14.53 -26.14
CA PRO A 624 22.09 -15.70 -26.74
C PRO A 624 23.43 -15.32 -27.41
N GLU A 625 24.47 -16.12 -27.20
CA GLU A 625 25.82 -15.86 -27.75
C GLU A 625 25.84 -15.74 -29.27
N VAL A 626 24.93 -16.41 -29.97
CA VAL A 626 24.77 -16.37 -31.44
C VAL A 626 24.42 -14.96 -31.97
N LEU A 627 23.92 -14.09 -31.09
CA LEU A 627 23.59 -12.68 -31.41
C LEU A 627 24.68 -11.70 -31.01
N ALA A 628 25.78 -12.17 -30.40
CA ALA A 628 26.94 -11.34 -30.15
C ALA A 628 27.57 -10.98 -31.51
N VAL A 629 27.51 -9.69 -31.86
CA VAL A 629 28.16 -9.17 -33.07
C VAL A 629 29.65 -9.58 -33.02
N PRO A 630 30.19 -10.23 -34.07
CA PRO A 630 31.60 -10.51 -34.08
C PRO A 630 32.36 -9.19 -33.91
N LYS A 631 33.23 -9.11 -32.92
CA LYS A 631 34.14 -7.97 -32.73
C LYS A 631 34.95 -7.80 -34.01
N GLN A 632 34.67 -6.71 -34.77
CA GLN A 632 35.54 -6.26 -35.84
C GLN A 632 36.85 -5.71 -35.29
#